data_72633e1b8caa3cd98d840959da4fc6ca
#
_entry.id   72633e1b8caa3cd98d840959da4fc6ca
#
_cell.length_a   1.000
_cell.length_b   1.000
_cell.length_c   1.000
_cell.angle_alpha   90.00
_cell.angle_beta   90.00
_cell.angle_gamma   90.00
#
_symmetry.space_group_name_H-M   'P 1'
#
loop_
_entity.id
_entity.type
_entity.pdbx_description
1 polymer ?
#
loop_
_entity_poly.entity_id
_entity_poly.type
_entity_poly.pdbx_seq_one_letter_code
_entity_poly.pdbx_strand_id
1 'polypeptide(L)'
;MSTAFQNLPDPQRQPEFYSDVLMKRVMAWVFDALLITALTFLTVIGTAFTAIFVLGLVTLLISLLYRWMSISAWSATPGMRLMSLELRDHRGAKLSSGTAFWHSALYLFFRGMVIPQIISFAMMIWSERGQSLHDAFTGVVALNRASKGRLARA
;
A
#
# COMPACT_ATOMS: atom_id res chain seq x y z
N MET A 1 27.20 -3.62 2.73
CA MET A 1 25.83 -4.02 3.18
C MET A 1 25.15 -2.76 3.68
N SER A 2 24.04 -2.37 3.04
CA SER A 2 23.34 -1.14 3.39
C SER A 2 22.69 -1.29 4.78
N THR A 3 23.03 -0.41 5.71
CA THR A 3 22.48 -0.35 7.08
C THR A 3 20.97 -0.01 7.10
N ALA A 4 20.37 0.27 5.94
CA ALA A 4 19.03 0.83 5.81
C ALA A 4 17.86 -0.12 6.12
N PHE A 5 18.07 -1.43 6.29
CA PHE A 5 16.98 -2.41 6.48
C PHE A 5 17.32 -3.46 7.55
N GLN A 6 18.14 -3.10 8.55
CA GLN A 6 18.65 -4.05 9.55
C GLN A 6 17.58 -4.72 10.43
N ASN A 7 16.44 -4.08 10.61
CA ASN A 7 15.36 -4.59 11.46
C ASN A 7 14.20 -5.24 10.68
N LEU A 8 14.39 -5.43 9.37
CA LEU A 8 13.44 -6.15 8.53
C LEU A 8 13.89 -7.59 8.31
N PRO A 9 12.96 -8.54 8.08
CA PRO A 9 13.32 -9.90 7.70
C PRO A 9 14.27 -9.91 6.50
N ASP A 10 15.27 -10.78 6.54
CA ASP A 10 16.20 -10.95 5.42
C ASP A 10 15.50 -11.74 4.29
N PRO A 11 15.40 -11.21 3.06
CA PRO A 11 14.74 -11.91 1.96
C PRO A 11 15.32 -13.28 1.64
N GLN A 12 16.63 -13.48 1.85
CA GLN A 12 17.32 -14.75 1.56
C GLN A 12 17.15 -15.77 2.69
N ARG A 13 17.09 -15.30 3.95
CA ARG A 13 16.96 -16.19 5.13
C ARG A 13 15.52 -16.43 5.54
N GLN A 14 14.62 -15.51 5.23
CA GLN A 14 13.22 -15.51 5.63
C GLN A 14 12.30 -15.16 4.45
N PRO A 15 12.38 -15.92 3.34
CA PRO A 15 11.62 -15.60 2.11
C PRO A 15 10.11 -15.63 2.30
N GLU A 16 9.61 -16.33 3.33
CA GLU A 16 8.18 -16.40 3.64
C GLU A 16 7.53 -15.05 3.96
N PHE A 17 8.31 -14.04 4.38
CA PHE A 17 7.80 -12.69 4.61
C PHE A 17 7.54 -11.93 3.31
N TYR A 18 8.17 -12.36 2.22
CA TYR A 18 8.09 -11.72 0.91
C TYR A 18 7.36 -12.58 -0.12
N SER A 19 7.08 -13.85 0.22
CA SER A 19 6.35 -14.76 -0.68
C SER A 19 4.94 -14.28 -0.94
N ASP A 20 4.52 -14.36 -2.21
CA ASP A 20 3.18 -13.99 -2.69
C ASP A 20 2.77 -12.54 -2.45
N VAL A 21 3.71 -11.65 -2.03
CA VAL A 21 3.42 -10.25 -1.75
C VAL A 21 2.86 -9.56 -2.99
N LEU A 22 3.39 -9.82 -4.19
CA LEU A 22 2.89 -9.24 -5.44
C LEU A 22 1.40 -9.60 -5.67
N MET A 23 1.05 -10.88 -5.62
CA MET A 23 -0.34 -11.34 -5.82
C MET A 23 -1.27 -10.76 -4.75
N LYS A 24 -0.84 -10.79 -3.49
CA LYS A 24 -1.60 -10.21 -2.38
C LYS A 24 -1.81 -8.70 -2.53
N ARG A 25 -0.82 -7.97 -3.06
CA ARG A 25 -0.96 -6.54 -3.37
C ARG A 25 -1.98 -6.29 -4.48
N VAL A 26 -2.00 -7.12 -5.53
CA VAL A 26 -2.98 -7.03 -6.61
C VAL A 26 -4.39 -7.27 -6.06
N MET A 27 -4.59 -8.32 -5.28
CA MET A 27 -5.89 -8.62 -4.67
C MET A 27 -6.33 -7.53 -3.69
N ALA A 28 -5.41 -7.04 -2.85
CA ALA A 28 -5.66 -5.92 -1.96
C ALA A 28 -6.09 -4.66 -2.73
N TRP A 29 -5.41 -4.37 -3.86
CA TRP A 29 -5.75 -3.25 -4.71
C TRP A 29 -7.15 -3.36 -5.31
N VAL A 30 -7.55 -4.55 -5.78
CA VAL A 30 -8.91 -4.80 -6.30
C VAL A 30 -9.95 -4.51 -5.22
N PHE A 31 -9.73 -5.02 -4.00
CA PHE A 31 -10.63 -4.80 -2.89
C PHE A 31 -10.72 -3.32 -2.48
N ASP A 32 -9.57 -2.64 -2.37
CA ASP A 32 -9.52 -1.22 -2.07
C ASP A 32 -10.19 -0.37 -3.16
N ALA A 33 -10.03 -0.75 -4.44
CA ALA A 33 -10.70 -0.07 -5.56
C ALA A 33 -12.23 -0.19 -5.47
N LEU A 34 -12.75 -1.37 -5.11
CA LEU A 34 -14.18 -1.56 -4.90
C LEU A 34 -14.71 -0.70 -3.75
N LEU A 35 -13.99 -0.64 -2.62
CA LEU A 35 -14.36 0.21 -1.49
C LEU A 35 -14.36 1.70 -1.85
N ILE A 36 -13.31 2.18 -2.53
CA ILE A 36 -13.21 3.57 -2.96
C ILE A 36 -14.34 3.91 -3.93
N THR A 37 -14.65 3.01 -4.87
CA THR A 37 -15.76 3.18 -5.81
C THR A 37 -17.10 3.28 -5.07
N ALA A 38 -17.35 2.40 -4.10
CA ALA A 38 -18.56 2.45 -3.29
C ALA A 38 -18.67 3.77 -2.49
N LEU A 39 -17.59 4.21 -1.86
CA LEU A 39 -17.54 5.50 -1.13
C LEU A 39 -17.79 6.68 -2.06
N THR A 40 -17.19 6.69 -3.26
CA THR A 40 -17.42 7.73 -4.27
C THR A 40 -18.88 7.75 -4.72
N PHE A 41 -19.47 6.58 -4.97
CA PHE A 41 -20.88 6.45 -5.37
C PHE A 41 -21.81 6.98 -4.27
N LEU A 42 -21.59 6.62 -3.01
CA LEU A 42 -22.35 7.14 -1.88
C LEU A 42 -22.22 8.67 -1.75
N THR A 43 -21.03 9.21 -2.02
CA THR A 43 -20.82 10.67 -2.02
C THR A 43 -21.61 11.35 -3.12
N VAL A 44 -21.65 10.77 -4.32
CA VAL A 44 -22.44 11.31 -5.45
C VAL A 44 -23.93 11.33 -5.09
N ILE A 45 -24.47 10.27 -4.53
CA ILE A 45 -25.87 10.22 -4.09
C ILE A 45 -26.12 11.24 -2.96
N GLY A 46 -25.27 11.26 -1.93
CA GLY A 46 -25.39 12.13 -0.77
C GLY A 46 -25.33 13.63 -1.10
N THR A 47 -24.68 13.99 -2.22
CA THR A 47 -24.63 15.36 -2.73
C THR A 47 -25.70 15.65 -3.78
N ALA A 48 -26.77 14.85 -3.86
CA ALA A 48 -27.83 14.97 -4.88
C ALA A 48 -27.25 15.10 -6.31
N PHE A 49 -26.25 14.25 -6.61
CA PHE A 49 -25.54 14.17 -7.89
C PHE A 49 -24.66 15.37 -8.25
N THR A 50 -24.56 16.43 -7.41
CA THR A 50 -23.71 17.58 -7.72
C THR A 50 -22.23 17.22 -7.79
N ALA A 51 -21.78 16.23 -7.00
CA ALA A 51 -20.39 15.76 -7.02
C ALA A 51 -19.98 15.14 -8.38
N ILE A 52 -20.90 14.81 -9.27
CA ILE A 52 -20.60 14.21 -10.58
C ILE A 52 -19.79 15.19 -11.47
N PHE A 53 -20.02 16.50 -11.31
CA PHE A 53 -19.30 17.52 -12.08
C PHE A 53 -17.81 17.63 -11.69
N VAL A 54 -17.44 17.15 -10.52
CA VAL A 54 -16.06 17.15 -9.99
C VAL A 54 -15.64 15.73 -9.57
N LEU A 55 -16.19 14.72 -10.23
CA LEU A 55 -16.03 13.31 -9.87
C LEU A 55 -14.55 12.88 -9.73
N GLY A 56 -13.68 13.34 -10.64
CA GLY A 56 -12.25 13.04 -10.59
C GLY A 56 -11.60 13.56 -9.30
N LEU A 57 -11.91 14.78 -8.89
CA LEU A 57 -11.41 15.40 -7.66
C LEU A 57 -11.96 14.67 -6.42
N VAL A 58 -13.25 14.36 -6.42
CA VAL A 58 -13.91 13.63 -5.32
C VAL A 58 -13.25 12.26 -5.14
N THR A 59 -13.07 11.50 -6.21
CA THR A 59 -12.42 10.18 -6.18
C THR A 59 -10.97 10.28 -5.70
N LEU A 60 -10.23 11.29 -6.15
CA LEU A 60 -8.85 11.53 -5.72
C LEU A 60 -8.77 11.80 -4.21
N LEU A 61 -9.62 12.69 -3.69
CA LEU A 61 -9.67 13.05 -2.27
C LEU A 61 -10.08 11.85 -1.40
N ILE A 62 -11.12 11.12 -1.81
CA ILE A 62 -11.55 9.89 -1.11
C ILE A 62 -10.40 8.88 -1.10
N SER A 63 -9.73 8.66 -2.22
CA SER A 63 -8.61 7.73 -2.32
C SER A 63 -7.45 8.13 -1.40
N LEU A 64 -7.11 9.42 -1.36
CA LEU A 64 -6.04 9.94 -0.50
C LEU A 64 -6.39 9.75 0.99
N LEU A 65 -7.57 10.22 1.40
CA LEU A 65 -8.02 10.13 2.79
C LEU A 65 -8.15 8.67 3.25
N TYR A 66 -8.78 7.82 2.45
CA TYR A 66 -8.93 6.40 2.71
C TYR A 66 -7.57 5.72 2.98
N ARG A 67 -6.60 5.92 2.08
CA ARG A 67 -5.27 5.31 2.21
C ARG A 67 -4.49 5.91 3.37
N TRP A 68 -4.44 7.23 3.46
CA TRP A 68 -3.71 7.91 4.53
C TRP A 68 -4.21 7.51 5.92
N MET A 69 -5.53 7.60 6.16
CA MET A 69 -6.12 7.24 7.45
C MET A 69 -5.91 5.76 7.79
N SER A 70 -6.14 4.87 6.84
CA SER A 70 -5.98 3.43 7.04
C SER A 70 -4.53 3.05 7.33
N ILE A 71 -3.58 3.57 6.56
CA ILE A 71 -2.16 3.28 6.74
C ILE A 71 -1.63 3.91 8.03
N SER A 72 -2.05 5.12 8.38
CA SER A 72 -1.70 5.76 9.65
C SER A 72 -2.16 4.94 10.86
N ALA A 73 -3.39 4.44 10.81
CA ALA A 73 -3.97 3.68 11.92
C ALA A 73 -3.39 2.25 12.03
N TRP A 74 -3.20 1.59 10.88
CA TRP A 74 -2.97 0.13 10.86
C TRP A 74 -1.70 -0.30 10.12
N SER A 75 -0.95 0.64 9.55
CA SER A 75 0.16 0.35 8.61
C SER A 75 -0.27 -0.57 7.44
N ALA A 76 -1.51 -0.48 7.04
CA ALA A 76 -2.09 -1.23 5.94
C ALA A 76 -3.42 -0.60 5.51
N THR A 77 -3.79 -0.75 4.24
CA THR A 77 -5.17 -0.51 3.81
C THR A 77 -6.07 -1.66 4.25
N PRO A 78 -7.40 -1.49 4.29
CA PRO A 78 -8.34 -2.60 4.51
C PRO A 78 -8.12 -3.79 3.59
N GLY A 79 -7.91 -3.57 2.28
CA GLY A 79 -7.58 -4.63 1.33
C GLY A 79 -6.27 -5.35 1.68
N MET A 80 -5.22 -4.62 2.05
CA MET A 80 -3.96 -5.22 2.51
C MET A 80 -4.15 -6.06 3.77
N ARG A 81 -4.98 -5.61 4.71
CA ARG A 81 -5.28 -6.38 5.93
C ARG A 81 -5.98 -7.69 5.62
N LEU A 82 -6.94 -7.69 4.69
CA LEU A 82 -7.62 -8.91 4.23
C LEU A 82 -6.62 -9.90 3.62
N MET A 83 -5.65 -9.40 2.87
CA MET A 83 -4.60 -10.22 2.27
C MET A 83 -3.45 -10.53 3.24
N SER A 84 -3.58 -10.19 4.52
CA SER A 84 -2.53 -10.39 5.54
C SER A 84 -1.23 -9.68 5.20
N LEU A 85 -1.30 -8.50 4.56
CA LEU A 85 -0.15 -7.62 4.31
C LEU A 85 -0.09 -6.51 5.36
N GLU A 86 1.13 -6.09 5.69
CA GLU A 86 1.41 -4.88 6.47
C GLU A 86 2.60 -4.12 5.88
N LEU A 87 2.56 -2.79 6.02
CA LEU A 87 3.64 -1.91 5.61
C LEU A 87 4.56 -1.65 6.82
N ARG A 88 5.87 -1.65 6.56
CA ARG A 88 6.89 -1.30 7.56
C ARG A 88 7.85 -0.29 6.95
N ASP A 89 8.36 0.61 7.79
CA ASP A 89 9.45 1.49 7.39
C ASP A 89 10.79 0.73 7.31
N HIS A 90 11.82 1.39 6.84
CA HIS A 90 13.18 0.84 6.75
C HIS A 90 13.75 0.38 8.11
N ARG A 91 13.16 0.79 9.23
CA ARG A 91 13.54 0.38 10.60
C ARG A 91 12.68 -0.79 11.11
N GLY A 92 11.75 -1.30 10.32
CA GLY A 92 10.82 -2.35 10.74
C GLY A 92 9.67 -1.85 11.62
N ALA A 93 9.56 -0.53 11.85
CA ALA A 93 8.49 0.07 12.65
C ALA A 93 7.21 0.27 11.83
N LYS A 94 6.10 0.53 12.53
CA LYS A 94 4.85 0.98 11.89
C LYS A 94 5.06 2.36 11.26
N LEU A 95 4.35 2.64 10.16
CA LEU A 95 4.43 3.92 9.50
C LEU A 95 3.89 5.04 10.40
N SER A 96 4.64 6.14 10.47
CA SER A 96 4.14 7.38 11.04
C SER A 96 3.05 7.99 10.15
N SER A 97 2.19 8.85 10.70
CA SER A 97 1.15 9.53 9.91
C SER A 97 1.72 10.34 8.75
N GLY A 98 2.87 11.01 8.96
CA GLY A 98 3.56 11.75 7.90
C GLY A 98 4.08 10.83 6.79
N THR A 99 4.72 9.71 7.13
CA THR A 99 5.17 8.72 6.14
C THR A 99 3.98 8.11 5.40
N ALA A 100 2.88 7.80 6.11
CA ALA A 100 1.66 7.28 5.51
C ALA A 100 1.02 8.27 4.52
N PHE A 101 1.04 9.58 4.84
CA PHE A 101 0.56 10.62 3.94
C PHE A 101 1.39 10.67 2.66
N TRP A 102 2.71 10.81 2.77
CA TRP A 102 3.58 10.89 1.60
C TRP A 102 3.57 9.62 0.76
N HIS A 103 3.52 8.45 1.38
CA HIS A 103 3.36 7.17 0.69
C HIS A 103 2.06 7.12 -0.13
N SER A 104 0.94 7.58 0.46
CA SER A 104 -0.36 7.64 -0.22
C SER A 104 -0.39 8.67 -1.34
N ALA A 105 0.19 9.84 -1.12
CA ALA A 105 0.26 10.92 -2.11
C ALA A 105 1.12 10.51 -3.32
N LEU A 106 2.31 9.96 -3.09
CA LEU A 106 3.18 9.45 -4.15
C LEU A 106 2.55 8.29 -4.92
N TYR A 107 1.84 7.39 -4.23
CA TYR A 107 1.09 6.34 -4.90
C TYR A 107 0.07 6.90 -5.89
N LEU A 108 -0.73 7.90 -5.47
CA LEU A 108 -1.74 8.53 -6.34
C LEU A 108 -1.09 9.30 -7.48
N PHE A 109 0.00 10.01 -7.20
CA PHE A 109 0.77 10.74 -8.20
C PHE A 109 1.31 9.80 -9.30
N PHE A 110 2.00 8.73 -8.92
CA PHE A 110 2.54 7.77 -9.88
C PHE A 110 1.44 6.97 -10.59
N ARG A 111 0.32 6.73 -9.93
CA ARG A 111 -0.83 6.06 -10.55
C ARG A 111 -1.45 6.88 -11.69
N GLY A 112 -1.37 8.20 -11.64
CA GLY A 112 -1.82 9.09 -12.70
C GLY A 112 -0.95 9.06 -13.96
N MET A 113 0.21 8.40 -13.93
CA MET A 113 1.20 8.38 -15.01
C MET A 113 1.49 6.95 -15.45
N VAL A 114 1.44 6.69 -16.77
CA VAL A 114 1.64 5.35 -17.33
C VAL A 114 3.08 4.84 -17.11
N ILE A 115 4.09 5.67 -17.40
CA ILE A 115 5.50 5.26 -17.32
C ILE A 115 5.90 4.91 -15.88
N PRO A 116 5.68 5.75 -14.85
CA PRO A 116 5.94 5.38 -13.46
C PRO A 116 5.17 4.14 -12.99
N GLN A 117 3.97 3.91 -13.51
CA GLN A 117 3.18 2.71 -13.21
C GLN A 117 3.86 1.44 -13.71
N ILE A 118 4.36 1.45 -14.97
CA ILE A 118 5.10 0.32 -15.54
C ILE A 118 6.38 0.06 -14.75
N ILE A 119 7.15 1.11 -14.46
CA ILE A 119 8.38 1.02 -13.65
C ILE A 119 8.07 0.45 -12.27
N SER A 120 7.02 0.94 -11.62
CA SER A 120 6.60 0.48 -10.29
C SER A 120 6.27 -1.02 -10.30
N PHE A 121 5.56 -1.50 -11.32
CA PHE A 121 5.22 -2.90 -11.46
C PHE A 121 6.46 -3.77 -11.74
N ALA A 122 7.34 -3.32 -12.62
CA ALA A 122 8.61 -3.98 -12.90
C ALA A 122 9.47 -4.09 -11.63
N MET A 123 9.58 -3.01 -10.85
CA MET A 123 10.30 -3.02 -9.57
C MET A 123 9.73 -4.02 -8.58
N MET A 124 8.40 -4.17 -8.50
CA MET A 124 7.77 -5.17 -7.62
C MET A 124 8.12 -6.61 -8.00
N ILE A 125 8.37 -6.88 -9.29
CA ILE A 125 8.76 -8.21 -9.78
C ILE A 125 10.24 -8.50 -9.51
N TRP A 126 11.11 -7.51 -9.76
CA TRP A 126 12.56 -7.73 -9.75
C TRP A 126 13.25 -7.36 -8.44
N SER A 127 12.60 -6.58 -7.56
CA SER A 127 13.23 -6.27 -6.27
C SER A 127 13.10 -7.44 -5.29
N GLU A 128 14.16 -7.73 -4.55
CA GLU A 128 14.20 -8.80 -3.53
C GLU A 128 13.10 -8.65 -2.45
N ARG A 129 12.62 -7.43 -2.22
CA ARG A 129 11.59 -7.09 -1.23
C ARG A 129 10.22 -6.77 -1.83
N GLY A 130 10.04 -6.96 -3.15
CA GLY A 130 8.77 -6.67 -3.82
C GLY A 130 8.32 -5.21 -3.68
N GLN A 131 9.27 -4.25 -3.65
CA GLN A 131 8.98 -2.83 -3.50
C GLN A 131 8.54 -2.21 -4.82
N SER A 132 7.48 -1.43 -4.76
CA SER A 132 7.05 -0.54 -5.84
C SER A 132 7.84 0.77 -5.83
N LEU A 133 7.67 1.59 -6.86
CA LEU A 133 8.36 2.88 -6.97
C LEU A 133 8.09 3.79 -5.76
N HIS A 134 6.83 3.97 -5.37
CA HIS A 134 6.47 4.81 -4.20
C HIS A 134 6.94 4.21 -2.87
N ASP A 135 7.03 2.87 -2.75
CA ASP A 135 7.62 2.22 -1.59
C ASP A 135 9.10 2.57 -1.46
N ALA A 136 9.85 2.49 -2.57
CA ALA A 136 11.27 2.80 -2.60
C ALA A 136 11.54 4.28 -2.23
N PHE A 137 10.73 5.21 -2.74
CA PHE A 137 10.85 6.64 -2.40
C PHE A 137 10.58 6.93 -0.92
N THR A 138 9.69 6.18 -0.29
CA THR A 138 9.32 6.40 1.12
C THR A 138 10.05 5.49 2.09
N GLY A 139 10.92 4.59 1.59
CA GLY A 139 11.64 3.61 2.41
C GLY A 139 10.71 2.60 3.07
N VAL A 140 9.58 2.29 2.43
CA VAL A 140 8.55 1.37 2.94
C VAL A 140 8.71 0.00 2.31
N VAL A 141 8.37 -1.04 3.07
CA VAL A 141 8.36 -2.43 2.61
C VAL A 141 7.04 -3.09 3.01
N ALA A 142 6.43 -3.82 2.09
CA ALA A 142 5.26 -4.65 2.40
C ALA A 142 5.72 -6.05 2.85
N LEU A 143 5.20 -6.51 3.99
CA LEU A 143 5.50 -7.80 4.57
C LEU A 143 4.24 -8.66 4.70
N ASN A 144 4.41 -9.96 4.55
CA ASN A 144 3.37 -10.93 4.81
C ASN A 144 3.20 -11.12 6.32
N ARG A 145 2.10 -10.61 6.87
CA ARG A 145 1.79 -10.69 8.30
C ARG A 145 1.53 -12.13 8.79
N ALA A 146 1.03 -13.02 7.93
CA ALA A 146 0.76 -14.40 8.30
C ALA A 146 2.04 -15.17 8.70
N SER A 147 3.21 -14.77 8.17
CA SER A 147 4.49 -15.39 8.50
C SER A 147 4.96 -15.09 9.93
N LYS A 148 4.61 -13.92 10.48
CA LYS A 148 4.88 -13.59 11.90
C LYS A 148 4.21 -14.56 12.88
N GLY A 149 2.97 -14.95 12.59
CA GLY A 149 2.23 -15.87 13.44
C GLY A 149 2.76 -17.30 13.42
N ARG A 150 3.44 -17.69 12.34
CA ARG A 150 4.09 -19.01 12.22
C ARG A 150 5.40 -19.07 13.03
N LEU A 151 6.22 -18.04 12.95
CA LEU A 151 7.49 -17.99 13.70
C LEU A 151 7.29 -17.85 15.21
N ALA A 152 6.18 -17.25 15.66
CA ALA A 152 5.85 -17.17 17.08
C ALA A 152 5.33 -18.50 17.68
N ARG A 153 5.07 -19.52 16.84
CA ARG A 153 4.56 -20.84 17.24
C ARG A 153 5.58 -21.97 17.02
N ALA A 154 6.71 -21.66 16.41
CA ALA A 154 7.83 -22.58 16.20
C ALA A 154 8.95 -22.33 17.22
#